data_7de8cc2b26448bfb7dc58d968d76a1c6
#
_entry.id   7de8cc2b26448bfb7dc58d968d76a1c6
#
_cell.length_a   1.000
_cell.length_b   1.000
_cell.length_c   1.000
_cell.angle_alpha   90.00
_cell.angle_beta   90.00
_cell.angle_gamma   90.00
#
_symmetry.space_group_name_H-M   'P 1'
#
loop_
_entity.id
_entity.type
_entity.pdbx_description
1 polymer ?
#
loop_
_entity_poly.entity_id
_entity_poly.type
_entity_poly.pdbx_seq_one_letter_code
_entity_poly.pdbx_strand_id
1 'polypeptide(L)'
;VKPWFIGVSSQVKEDALPPFVWNESEGDPSTGSGQGLKKTALNQTHRDLGGRMVPFAGWEMPVQYTGIFEEHLATRNAAGLFDVSHMGVYDVRGADAASFLDTVCGNDCGGLLPGESLYSHFLTPDADVIDDTLIYRRGWDNYLVVVNASNDDKDRTWLESVRDGKVRIDNGRPWA
;
A
#
# COMPACT_ATOMS: atom_id res chain seq x y z
N VAL A 1 6.44 -12.21 28.08
CA VAL A 1 6.84 -12.14 26.67
C VAL A 1 5.70 -12.78 25.90
N LYS A 2 4.86 -11.98 25.23
CA LYS A 2 3.83 -12.52 24.34
C LYS A 2 4.58 -13.14 23.15
N PRO A 3 4.32 -14.39 22.78
CA PRO A 3 4.88 -14.93 21.57
C PRO A 3 4.35 -14.11 20.39
N TRP A 4 5.24 -13.74 19.48
CA TRP A 4 4.91 -13.14 18.20
C TRP A 4 4.29 -14.23 17.33
N PHE A 5 2.99 -14.39 17.43
CA PHE A 5 2.26 -15.21 16.49
C PHE A 5 1.56 -14.30 15.49
N ILE A 6 1.73 -14.61 14.24
CA ILE A 6 0.82 -14.23 13.18
C ILE A 6 -0.56 -14.67 13.67
N GLY A 7 -1.30 -13.71 14.21
CA GLY A 7 -2.59 -14.01 14.81
C GLY A 7 -3.64 -14.11 13.72
N VAL A 8 -3.80 -15.30 13.18
CA VAL A 8 -5.14 -15.64 12.70
C VAL A 8 -6.02 -15.58 13.94
N SER A 9 -6.89 -14.59 14.03
CA SER A 9 -7.88 -14.53 15.09
C SER A 9 -8.60 -15.87 15.10
N SER A 10 -8.57 -16.58 16.23
CA SER A 10 -9.24 -17.87 16.41
C SER A 10 -10.77 -17.80 16.26
N GLN A 11 -11.30 -16.65 15.85
CA GLN A 11 -12.71 -16.38 15.59
C GLN A 11 -13.06 -16.27 14.09
N VAL A 12 -12.06 -16.16 13.20
CA VAL A 12 -12.32 -16.28 11.77
C VAL A 12 -12.42 -17.77 11.46
N LYS A 13 -13.62 -18.23 11.12
CA LYS A 13 -13.78 -19.59 10.61
C LYS A 13 -12.94 -19.69 9.34
N GLU A 14 -12.05 -20.68 9.27
CA GLU A 14 -11.21 -20.96 8.09
C GLU A 14 -12.00 -21.00 6.76
N ASP A 15 -13.29 -21.29 6.83
CA ASP A 15 -14.22 -21.34 5.70
C ASP A 15 -14.78 -19.97 5.28
N ALA A 16 -14.41 -18.86 5.95
CA ALA A 16 -15.07 -17.57 5.76
C ALA A 16 -14.43 -16.70 4.67
N LEU A 17 -13.16 -16.91 4.33
CA LEU A 17 -12.50 -16.15 3.29
C LEU A 17 -12.41 -16.93 1.98
N PRO A 18 -12.77 -16.33 0.85
CA PRO A 18 -12.62 -16.97 -0.45
C PRO A 18 -11.13 -17.17 -0.76
N PRO A 19 -10.78 -18.24 -1.53
CA PRO A 19 -9.42 -18.37 -2.03
C PRO A 19 -9.11 -17.16 -2.92
N PHE A 20 -8.01 -16.48 -2.65
CA PHE A 20 -7.55 -15.38 -3.47
C PHE A 20 -6.67 -15.91 -4.60
N VAL A 21 -7.12 -15.74 -5.84
CA VAL A 21 -6.36 -16.04 -7.04
C VAL A 21 -6.19 -14.74 -7.82
N TRP A 22 -4.95 -14.24 -7.91
CA TRP A 22 -4.61 -13.12 -8.75
C TRP A 22 -4.09 -13.64 -10.10
N ASN A 23 -4.68 -13.17 -11.18
CA ASN A 23 -4.24 -13.50 -12.52
C ASN A 23 -3.22 -12.44 -12.99
N GLU A 24 -1.94 -12.77 -12.90
CA GLU A 24 -0.83 -11.86 -13.28
C GLU A 24 -0.93 -11.36 -14.72
N SER A 25 -1.59 -12.12 -15.61
CA SER A 25 -1.74 -11.71 -17.01
C SER A 25 -2.69 -10.51 -17.21
N GLU A 26 -3.51 -10.19 -16.21
CA GLU A 26 -4.46 -9.07 -16.26
C GLU A 26 -3.94 -7.83 -15.53
N GLY A 27 -2.89 -7.95 -14.71
CA GLY A 27 -2.46 -6.90 -13.79
C GLY A 27 -1.03 -6.39 -13.92
N ASP A 28 -0.20 -6.91 -14.84
CA ASP A 28 1.17 -6.41 -15.00
C ASP A 28 1.22 -5.13 -15.85
N PRO A 29 1.28 -3.93 -15.23
CA PRO A 29 1.41 -2.68 -15.96
C PRO A 29 2.78 -2.50 -16.63
N SER A 30 3.76 -3.39 -16.33
CA SER A 30 5.07 -3.35 -16.97
C SER A 30 5.08 -3.97 -18.38
N THR A 31 4.08 -4.80 -18.70
CA THR A 31 3.93 -5.44 -20.02
C THR A 31 3.06 -4.64 -21.00
N GLY A 32 2.95 -3.34 -20.78
CA GLY A 32 2.40 -2.28 -21.61
C GLY A 32 1.64 -2.67 -22.87
N SER A 33 0.38 -2.98 -22.76
CA SER A 33 -0.54 -2.91 -23.87
C SER A 33 -1.01 -1.45 -24.08
N GLY A 34 -0.26 -0.66 -24.83
CA GLY A 34 -0.78 0.53 -25.52
C GLY A 34 -1.31 1.72 -24.72
N GLN A 35 -1.42 1.65 -23.40
CA GLN A 35 -1.74 2.80 -22.56
C GLN A 35 -0.45 3.46 -22.09
N GLY A 36 -0.34 4.79 -22.28
CA GLY A 36 0.83 5.54 -21.81
C GLY A 36 1.00 5.43 -20.28
N LEU A 37 2.25 5.57 -19.80
CA LEU A 37 2.57 5.54 -18.36
C LEU A 37 1.72 6.55 -17.58
N LYS A 38 1.25 6.17 -16.43
CA LYS A 38 0.57 7.08 -15.48
C LYS A 38 1.55 8.18 -15.06
N LYS A 39 1.05 9.35 -14.72
CA LYS A 39 1.84 10.50 -14.28
C LYS A 39 1.37 10.98 -12.93
N THR A 40 2.31 11.29 -12.03
CA THR A 40 1.99 11.94 -10.76
C THR A 40 1.64 13.40 -10.99
N ALA A 41 1.04 14.05 -10.00
CA ALA A 41 0.78 15.49 -10.04
C ALA A 41 2.08 16.33 -10.19
N LEU A 42 3.22 15.77 -9.76
CA LEU A 42 4.54 16.41 -9.83
C LEU A 42 5.33 16.06 -11.10
N ASN A 43 4.77 15.28 -12.03
CA ASN A 43 5.50 14.79 -13.21
C ASN A 43 6.17 15.92 -14.03
N GLN A 44 5.45 17.02 -14.27
CA GLN A 44 6.03 18.17 -15.00
C GLN A 44 7.12 18.86 -14.16
N THR A 45 6.92 19.01 -12.86
CA THR A 45 7.92 19.56 -11.95
C THR A 45 9.21 18.76 -11.96
N HIS A 46 9.13 17.43 -11.97
CA HIS A 46 10.32 16.57 -12.09
C HIS A 46 11.10 16.83 -13.37
N ARG A 47 10.40 17.00 -14.50
CA ARG A 47 11.02 17.34 -15.79
C ARG A 47 11.68 18.71 -15.77
N ASP A 48 10.99 19.72 -15.22
CA ASP A 48 11.49 21.09 -15.13
C ASP A 48 12.74 21.18 -14.25
N LEU A 49 12.83 20.32 -13.22
CA LEU A 49 14.00 20.18 -12.36
C LEU A 49 15.12 19.30 -12.99
N GLY A 50 14.98 18.85 -14.22
CA GLY A 50 15.97 18.02 -14.91
C GLY A 50 15.99 16.55 -14.47
N GLY A 51 14.91 16.05 -13.88
CA GLY A 51 14.77 14.66 -13.48
C GLY A 51 14.86 13.70 -14.68
N ARG A 52 15.68 12.67 -14.55
CA ARG A 52 15.74 11.56 -15.52
C ARG A 52 14.53 10.66 -15.31
N MET A 53 13.52 10.82 -16.18
CA MET A 53 12.27 10.06 -16.08
C MET A 53 12.43 8.64 -16.65
N VAL A 54 11.89 7.65 -15.92
CA VAL A 54 11.90 6.23 -16.32
C VAL A 54 10.54 5.59 -16.02
N PRO A 55 10.17 4.50 -16.72
CA PRO A 55 9.06 3.66 -16.35
C PRO A 55 9.35 2.99 -14.98
N PHE A 56 8.39 3.08 -14.06
CA PHE A 56 8.45 2.45 -12.75
C PHE A 56 7.05 2.09 -12.27
N ALA A 57 6.75 0.81 -12.10
CA ALA A 57 5.47 0.29 -11.62
C ALA A 57 4.25 0.88 -12.39
N GLY A 58 4.35 1.00 -13.72
CA GLY A 58 3.32 1.59 -14.58
C GLY A 58 3.24 3.12 -14.56
N TRP A 59 4.13 3.79 -13.84
CA TRP A 59 4.23 5.24 -13.73
C TRP A 59 5.49 5.77 -14.38
N GLU A 60 5.47 7.04 -14.80
CA GLU A 60 6.65 7.77 -15.24
C GLU A 60 7.24 8.53 -14.04
N MET A 61 8.38 8.04 -13.53
CA MET A 61 8.98 8.52 -12.28
C MET A 61 10.43 8.99 -12.48
N PRO A 62 10.92 9.98 -11.73
CA PRO A 62 12.31 10.39 -11.77
C PRO A 62 13.19 9.37 -11.02
N VAL A 63 14.25 8.86 -11.68
CA VAL A 63 15.22 7.97 -11.05
C VAL A 63 16.36 8.74 -10.39
N GLN A 64 16.68 9.93 -10.90
CA GLN A 64 17.71 10.83 -10.37
C GLN A 64 17.59 12.22 -10.99
N TYR A 65 18.25 13.21 -10.39
CA TYR A 65 18.40 14.57 -10.93
C TYR A 65 19.87 14.89 -11.23
N THR A 66 20.73 14.91 -10.20
CA THR A 66 22.17 15.17 -10.34
C THR A 66 22.97 13.89 -10.48
N GLY A 67 22.67 12.88 -9.66
CA GLY A 67 23.31 11.59 -9.66
C GLY A 67 22.90 10.76 -8.47
N ILE A 68 22.79 9.44 -8.67
CA ILE A 68 22.30 8.52 -7.62
C ILE A 68 23.18 8.58 -6.37
N PHE A 69 24.50 8.64 -6.54
CA PHE A 69 25.44 8.64 -5.41
C PHE A 69 25.39 9.93 -4.61
N GLU A 70 25.36 11.06 -5.29
CA GLU A 70 25.29 12.41 -4.68
C GLU A 70 23.98 12.57 -3.92
N GLU A 71 22.85 12.17 -4.52
CA GLU A 71 21.52 12.25 -3.91
C GLU A 71 21.39 11.31 -2.72
N HIS A 72 21.98 10.09 -2.82
CA HIS A 72 22.06 9.18 -1.68
C HIS A 72 22.83 9.80 -0.50
N LEU A 73 24.01 10.37 -0.77
CA LEU A 73 24.80 11.03 0.27
C LEU A 73 24.10 12.24 0.87
N ALA A 74 23.41 13.04 0.05
CA ALA A 74 22.62 14.18 0.53
C ALA A 74 21.51 13.71 1.49
N THR A 75 20.81 12.66 1.13
CA THR A 75 19.77 12.06 1.98
C THR A 75 20.32 11.53 3.30
N ARG A 76 21.51 10.90 3.28
CA ARG A 76 22.16 10.33 4.48
C ARG A 76 22.76 11.39 5.41
N ASN A 77 23.27 12.48 4.86
CA ASN A 77 24.02 13.50 5.62
C ASN A 77 23.22 14.77 5.94
N ALA A 78 22.09 14.98 5.25
CA ALA A 78 21.25 16.15 5.42
C ALA A 78 19.76 15.78 5.32
N ALA A 79 19.15 15.92 4.12
CA ALA A 79 17.76 15.61 3.90
C ALA A 79 17.49 15.14 2.46
N GLY A 80 16.47 14.31 2.27
CA GLY A 80 15.92 13.90 0.98
C GLY A 80 14.42 14.19 0.93
N LEU A 81 13.93 14.56 -0.26
CA LEU A 81 12.51 14.70 -0.56
C LEU A 81 12.15 13.74 -1.71
N PHE A 82 11.10 12.93 -1.50
CA PHE A 82 10.70 11.90 -2.44
C PHE A 82 9.24 12.06 -2.85
N ASP A 83 8.96 12.01 -4.15
CA ASP A 83 7.60 11.85 -4.64
C ASP A 83 7.17 10.39 -4.49
N VAL A 84 6.21 10.14 -3.61
CA VAL A 84 5.61 8.83 -3.38
C VAL A 84 4.15 8.77 -3.86
N SER A 85 3.73 9.73 -4.69
CA SER A 85 2.34 9.87 -5.14
C SER A 85 1.87 8.70 -6.01
N HIS A 86 2.79 7.91 -6.55
CA HIS A 86 2.49 6.69 -7.31
C HIS A 86 1.97 5.54 -6.44
N MET A 87 2.26 5.55 -5.12
CA MET A 87 1.80 4.53 -4.18
C MET A 87 0.27 4.45 -4.11
N GLY A 88 -0.28 3.24 -3.87
CA GLY A 88 -1.67 3.08 -3.52
C GLY A 88 -1.94 3.64 -2.12
N VAL A 89 -3.07 4.31 -1.94
CA VAL A 89 -3.46 4.87 -0.64
C VAL A 89 -4.94 4.62 -0.42
N TYR A 90 -5.29 3.96 0.70
CA TYR A 90 -6.67 3.66 1.07
C TYR A 90 -7.03 4.31 2.39
N ASP A 91 -8.20 4.91 2.45
CA ASP A 91 -8.88 5.34 3.66
C ASP A 91 -9.80 4.20 4.11
N VAL A 92 -9.43 3.48 5.17
CA VAL A 92 -10.22 2.37 5.74
C VAL A 92 -10.93 2.87 6.97
N ARG A 93 -12.28 2.91 6.92
CA ARG A 93 -13.10 3.54 7.96
C ARG A 93 -14.26 2.65 8.38
N GLY A 94 -14.68 2.81 9.63
CA GLY A 94 -15.87 2.19 10.17
C GLY A 94 -15.62 1.54 11.52
N ALA A 95 -16.70 1.20 12.22
CA ALA A 95 -16.62 0.61 13.55
C ALA A 95 -15.82 -0.70 13.58
N ASP A 96 -15.81 -1.43 12.47
CA ASP A 96 -15.12 -2.72 12.34
C ASP A 96 -13.78 -2.60 11.59
N ALA A 97 -13.27 -1.36 11.33
CA ALA A 97 -12.03 -1.17 10.56
C ALA A 97 -10.81 -1.81 11.23
N ALA A 98 -10.69 -1.73 12.56
CA ALA A 98 -9.61 -2.35 13.31
C ALA A 98 -9.62 -3.87 13.16
N SER A 99 -10.75 -4.52 13.45
CA SER A 99 -10.89 -5.97 13.36
C SER A 99 -10.76 -6.49 11.93
N PHE A 100 -11.22 -5.71 10.93
CA PHE A 100 -11.02 -6.02 9.53
C PHE A 100 -9.53 -6.04 9.17
N LEU A 101 -8.79 -5.00 9.55
CA LEU A 101 -7.34 -4.96 9.29
C LEU A 101 -6.60 -6.08 10.03
N ASP A 102 -6.99 -6.41 11.26
CA ASP A 102 -6.42 -7.55 11.99
C ASP A 102 -6.69 -8.90 11.32
N THR A 103 -7.76 -8.99 10.50
CA THR A 103 -8.08 -10.22 9.76
C THR A 103 -7.18 -10.39 8.53
N VAL A 104 -6.82 -9.30 7.85
CA VAL A 104 -6.09 -9.34 6.57
C VAL A 104 -4.59 -9.06 6.71
N CYS A 105 -4.14 -8.60 7.87
CA CYS A 105 -2.75 -8.22 8.14
C CYS A 105 -2.05 -9.20 9.08
N GLY A 106 -0.74 -9.33 8.93
CA GLY A 106 0.10 -10.15 9.79
C GLY A 106 0.40 -9.56 11.17
N ASN A 107 -0.05 -8.32 11.47
CA ASN A 107 0.24 -7.62 12.72
C ASN A 107 -1.05 -7.13 13.39
N ASP A 108 -0.96 -6.81 14.69
CA ASP A 108 -2.05 -6.25 15.51
C ASP A 108 -2.28 -4.76 15.15
N CYS A 109 -3.15 -4.51 14.18
CA CYS A 109 -3.55 -3.16 13.78
C CYS A 109 -4.49 -2.52 14.80
N GLY A 110 -5.30 -3.33 15.47
CA GLY A 110 -6.22 -2.89 16.52
C GLY A 110 -5.51 -2.39 17.77
N GLY A 111 -4.31 -2.88 18.05
CA GLY A 111 -3.45 -2.44 19.15
C GLY A 111 -2.81 -1.07 18.98
N LEU A 112 -2.79 -0.49 17.75
CA LEU A 112 -2.27 0.86 17.54
C LEU A 112 -3.09 1.91 18.28
N LEU A 113 -2.44 2.96 18.76
CA LEU A 113 -3.09 4.18 19.21
C LEU A 113 -3.25 5.18 18.05
N PRO A 114 -4.24 6.09 18.08
CA PRO A 114 -4.32 7.17 17.10
C PRO A 114 -3.01 7.97 17.03
N GLY A 115 -2.48 8.14 15.81
CA GLY A 115 -1.18 8.75 15.55
C GLY A 115 -0.02 7.76 15.41
N GLU A 116 -0.23 6.50 15.74
CA GLU A 116 0.77 5.46 15.53
C GLU A 116 0.65 4.79 14.16
N SER A 117 1.71 4.11 13.77
CA SER A 117 1.77 3.35 12.52
C SER A 117 2.56 2.06 12.72
N LEU A 118 2.32 1.11 11.82
CA LEU A 118 3.10 -0.11 11.74
C LEU A 118 3.34 -0.53 10.29
N TYR A 119 4.43 -1.25 10.09
CA TYR A 119 4.71 -1.97 8.87
C TYR A 119 4.15 -3.39 8.99
N SER A 120 3.41 -3.84 7.99
CA SER A 120 2.76 -5.15 7.99
C SER A 120 2.72 -5.75 6.58
N HIS A 121 2.06 -6.88 6.46
CA HIS A 121 1.82 -7.57 5.19
C HIS A 121 0.35 -7.92 5.10
N PHE A 122 -0.23 -7.80 3.90
CA PHE A 122 -1.48 -8.48 3.59
C PHE A 122 -1.21 -9.94 3.32
N LEU A 123 -2.08 -10.79 3.88
CA LEU A 123 -1.92 -12.23 3.81
C LEU A 123 -3.16 -12.90 3.20
N THR A 124 -2.94 -13.98 2.47
CA THR A 124 -4.01 -14.93 2.11
C THR A 124 -4.42 -15.75 3.34
N PRO A 125 -5.56 -16.49 3.28
CA PRO A 125 -5.94 -17.43 4.33
C PRO A 125 -4.88 -18.51 4.62
N ASP A 126 -4.06 -18.85 3.62
CA ASP A 126 -2.97 -19.82 3.73
C ASP A 126 -1.66 -19.18 4.26
N ALA A 127 -1.72 -17.90 4.66
CA ALA A 127 -0.60 -17.09 5.15
C ALA A 127 0.47 -16.76 4.10
N ASP A 128 0.15 -16.85 2.81
CA ASP A 128 1.01 -16.34 1.75
C ASP A 128 0.95 -14.80 1.73
N VAL A 129 2.10 -14.16 1.49
CA VAL A 129 2.21 -12.71 1.42
C VAL A 129 1.64 -12.20 0.10
N ILE A 130 0.66 -11.32 0.16
CA ILE A 130 0.08 -10.61 -0.99
C ILE A 130 0.91 -9.36 -1.30
N ASP A 131 1.13 -8.51 -0.29
CA ASP A 131 1.97 -7.30 -0.38
C ASP A 131 2.47 -6.88 1.00
N ASP A 132 3.50 -6.03 1.05
CA ASP A 132 3.90 -5.30 2.24
C ASP A 132 3.23 -3.92 2.28
N THR A 133 2.86 -3.47 3.46
CA THR A 133 2.04 -2.26 3.63
C THR A 133 2.41 -1.46 4.86
N LEU A 134 2.17 -0.15 4.80
CA LEU A 134 2.22 0.75 5.95
C LEU A 134 0.80 1.12 6.38
N ILE A 135 0.51 0.90 7.65
CA ILE A 135 -0.80 1.15 8.25
C ILE A 135 -0.64 2.25 9.29
N TYR A 136 -1.40 3.33 9.13
CA TYR A 136 -1.42 4.48 10.03
C TYR A 136 -2.79 4.56 10.69
N ARG A 137 -2.86 4.52 12.03
CA ARG A 137 -4.12 4.78 12.73
C ARG A 137 -4.33 6.28 12.89
N ARG A 138 -5.26 6.86 12.12
CA ARG A 138 -5.59 8.29 12.14
C ARG A 138 -6.65 8.65 13.20
N GLY A 139 -7.42 7.68 13.62
CA GLY A 139 -8.47 7.79 14.62
C GLY A 139 -8.95 6.41 15.05
N TRP A 140 -9.90 6.34 15.98
CA TRP A 140 -10.35 5.05 16.51
C TRP A 140 -10.96 4.14 15.42
N ASP A 141 -11.69 4.74 14.47
CA ASP A 141 -12.39 4.05 13.37
C ASP A 141 -11.83 4.46 12.00
N ASN A 142 -10.57 4.94 11.95
CA ASN A 142 -10.01 5.53 10.73
C ASN A 142 -8.53 5.18 10.59
N TYR A 143 -8.22 4.48 9.50
CA TYR A 143 -6.87 4.08 9.14
C TYR A 143 -6.52 4.59 7.75
N LEU A 144 -5.26 4.96 7.55
CA LEU A 144 -4.66 5.16 6.25
C LEU A 144 -3.76 3.96 5.96
N VAL A 145 -3.96 3.33 4.82
CA VAL A 145 -3.16 2.19 4.37
C VAL A 145 -2.42 2.58 3.11
N VAL A 146 -1.12 2.39 3.07
CA VAL A 146 -0.26 2.69 1.92
C VAL A 146 0.32 1.40 1.39
N VAL A 147 0.11 1.14 0.10
CA VAL A 147 0.51 -0.09 -0.60
C VAL A 147 1.44 0.21 -1.77
N ASN A 148 2.14 -0.81 -2.25
CA ASN A 148 3.06 -0.68 -3.38
C ASN A 148 2.31 -0.37 -4.68
N ALA A 149 2.87 0.51 -5.49
CA ALA A 149 2.23 0.99 -6.72
C ALA A 149 1.92 -0.11 -7.73
N SER A 150 2.78 -1.13 -7.83
CA SER A 150 2.59 -2.30 -8.71
C SER A 150 1.47 -3.22 -8.25
N ASN A 151 1.13 -3.19 -6.95
CA ASN A 151 0.16 -4.09 -6.33
C ASN A 151 -1.19 -3.40 -6.01
N ASP A 152 -1.32 -2.09 -6.27
CA ASP A 152 -2.49 -1.27 -5.90
C ASP A 152 -3.82 -1.92 -6.32
N ASP A 153 -3.95 -2.35 -7.58
CA ASP A 153 -5.18 -2.96 -8.08
C ASP A 153 -5.43 -4.35 -7.46
N LYS A 154 -4.37 -5.15 -7.27
CA LYS A 154 -4.42 -6.47 -6.63
C LYS A 154 -4.86 -6.35 -5.17
N ASP A 155 -4.22 -5.45 -4.42
CA ASP A 155 -4.48 -5.27 -2.99
C ASP A 155 -5.90 -4.75 -2.77
N ARG A 156 -6.33 -3.79 -3.59
CA ARG A 156 -7.70 -3.31 -3.54
C ARG A 156 -8.70 -4.41 -3.81
N THR A 157 -8.47 -5.22 -4.84
CA THR A 157 -9.33 -6.34 -5.19
C THR A 157 -9.43 -7.34 -4.04
N TRP A 158 -8.29 -7.67 -3.42
CA TRP A 158 -8.27 -8.54 -2.25
C TRP A 158 -9.08 -7.96 -1.08
N LEU A 159 -8.78 -6.73 -0.67
CA LEU A 159 -9.47 -6.08 0.45
C LEU A 159 -10.98 -5.97 0.23
N GLU A 160 -11.42 -5.63 -0.98
CA GLU A 160 -12.86 -5.55 -1.32
C GLU A 160 -13.52 -6.95 -1.33
N SER A 161 -12.79 -7.99 -1.73
CA SER A 161 -13.31 -9.37 -1.79
C SER A 161 -13.59 -9.97 -0.42
N VAL A 162 -12.80 -9.55 0.60
CA VAL A 162 -12.91 -10.04 1.98
C VAL A 162 -13.54 -9.02 2.93
N ARG A 163 -13.95 -7.87 2.39
CA ARG A 163 -14.57 -6.81 3.18
C ARG A 163 -15.88 -7.28 3.78
N ASP A 164 -15.98 -7.19 5.09
CA ASP A 164 -17.18 -7.52 5.86
C ASP A 164 -17.42 -6.48 6.95
N GLY A 165 -18.62 -6.53 7.53
CA GLY A 165 -19.02 -5.64 8.61
C GLY A 165 -19.19 -4.19 8.17
N LYS A 166 -19.01 -3.28 9.14
CA LYS A 166 -19.17 -1.83 8.94
C LYS A 166 -17.84 -1.18 8.55
N VAL A 167 -17.31 -1.61 7.42
CA VAL A 167 -16.06 -1.12 6.86
C VAL A 167 -16.30 -0.47 5.51
N ARG A 168 -15.66 0.67 5.29
CA ARG A 168 -15.62 1.40 4.05
C ARG A 168 -14.16 1.59 3.62
N ILE A 169 -13.87 1.33 2.36
CA ILE A 169 -12.53 1.47 1.77
C ILE A 169 -12.65 2.48 0.64
N ASP A 170 -12.09 3.65 0.82
CA ASP A 170 -12.09 4.73 -0.16
C ASP A 170 -10.68 4.95 -0.72
N ASN A 171 -10.58 5.63 -1.87
CA ASN A 171 -9.31 6.14 -2.35
C ASN A 171 -8.85 7.26 -1.40
N GLY A 172 -7.70 7.05 -0.77
CA GLY A 172 -7.14 8.00 0.19
C GLY A 172 -6.20 9.02 -0.45
N ARG A 173 -6.00 8.99 -1.77
CA ARG A 173 -5.16 9.97 -2.48
C ARG A 173 -5.87 11.32 -2.52
N PRO A 174 -5.28 12.39 -1.95
CA PRO A 174 -5.93 13.71 -1.92
C PRO A 174 -6.00 14.42 -3.28
N TRP A 175 -5.38 13.85 -4.32
CA TRP A 175 -5.30 14.39 -5.69
C TRP A 175 -6.04 13.51 -6.71
N ALA A 176 -6.77 12.50 -6.30
CA ALA A 176 -7.54 11.60 -7.17
C ALA A 176 -8.96 12.09 -7.40
#